data_41e7dea7c1c211641a43249daafc7bc3
#
_entry.id   41e7dea7c1c211641a43249daafc7bc3
#
_cell.length_a   1.000
_cell.length_b   1.000
_cell.length_c   1.000
_cell.angle_alpha   90.00
_cell.angle_beta   90.00
_cell.angle_gamma   90.00
#
_symmetry.space_group_name_H-M   'P 1'
#
loop_
_entity.id
_entity.type
_entity.pdbx_description
1 polymer ?
#
loop_
_entity_poly.entity_id
_entity_poly.type
_entity_poly.pdbx_seq_one_letter_code
_entity_poly.pdbx_strand_id
1 'polypeptide(L)'
;MKRSATSLIISTVMLCTVGATSQIQAADTLAKIKSTGKIVIGHRESSDPISYVVAGKPVGYAVDICNQFANDIKKELKMPGLKVEYKAVTSSTRIPELLAGNIDMECGTTTNSKQR
;
A
#
# COMPACT_ATOMS: atom_id res chain seq x y z
N MET A 1 -7.33 -51.47 55.97
CA MET A 1 -8.07 -51.27 54.71
C MET A 1 -8.16 -49.78 54.43
N LYS A 2 -7.27 -49.21 53.63
CA LYS A 2 -7.30 -47.81 53.20
C LYS A 2 -7.21 -47.76 51.69
N ARG A 3 -8.29 -47.37 51.05
CA ARG A 3 -8.37 -47.16 49.60
C ARG A 3 -7.93 -45.74 49.31
N SER A 4 -6.77 -45.60 48.67
CA SER A 4 -6.32 -44.32 48.12
C SER A 4 -6.98 -44.09 46.76
N ALA A 5 -7.77 -43.04 46.68
CA ALA A 5 -8.34 -42.57 45.44
C ALA A 5 -7.32 -41.63 44.77
N THR A 6 -6.71 -42.06 43.70
CA THR A 6 -5.84 -41.24 42.90
C THR A 6 -6.68 -40.40 41.94
N SER A 7 -6.75 -39.11 42.21
CA SER A 7 -7.47 -38.14 41.38
C SER A 7 -6.61 -37.76 40.17
N LEU A 8 -7.07 -38.16 39.00
CA LEU A 8 -6.43 -37.84 37.73
C LEU A 8 -6.94 -36.47 37.27
N ILE A 9 -6.10 -35.46 37.42
CA ILE A 9 -6.40 -34.11 36.90
C ILE A 9 -6.00 -34.08 35.45
N ILE A 10 -6.97 -34.16 34.52
CA ILE A 10 -6.80 -33.97 33.12
C ILE A 10 -6.76 -32.47 32.86
N SER A 11 -5.55 -31.94 32.67
CA SER A 11 -5.32 -30.53 32.31
C SER A 11 -5.57 -30.37 30.80
N THR A 12 -6.73 -29.85 30.41
CA THR A 12 -7.08 -29.53 29.04
C THR A 12 -6.36 -28.24 28.67
N VAL A 13 -5.27 -28.37 27.95
CA VAL A 13 -4.57 -27.22 27.32
C VAL A 13 -5.41 -26.75 26.12
N MET A 14 -6.13 -25.66 26.31
CA MET A 14 -6.87 -24.98 25.26
C MET A 14 -5.89 -24.20 24.39
N LEU A 15 -5.56 -24.76 23.23
CA LEU A 15 -4.68 -24.14 22.23
C LEU A 15 -5.46 -23.01 21.53
N CYS A 16 -5.30 -21.77 22.02
CA CYS A 16 -5.80 -20.58 21.33
C CYS A 16 -4.98 -20.35 20.05
N THR A 17 -5.51 -20.78 18.91
CA THR A 17 -5.00 -20.37 17.60
C THR A 17 -5.32 -18.89 17.42
N VAL A 18 -4.33 -18.04 17.65
CA VAL A 18 -4.38 -16.63 17.27
C VAL A 18 -4.36 -16.58 15.75
N GLY A 19 -5.56 -16.45 15.16
CA GLY A 19 -5.69 -16.17 13.73
C GLY A 19 -5.03 -14.81 13.45
N ALA A 20 -3.93 -14.82 12.74
CA ALA A 20 -3.32 -13.60 12.21
C ALA A 20 -4.31 -13.00 11.20
N THR A 21 -5.13 -12.08 11.65
CA THR A 21 -5.91 -11.21 10.76
C THR A 21 -4.91 -10.32 10.06
N SER A 22 -4.67 -10.57 8.78
CA SER A 22 -3.94 -9.66 7.90
C SER A 22 -4.73 -8.35 7.86
N GLN A 23 -4.35 -7.41 8.69
CA GLN A 23 -4.88 -6.05 8.62
C GLN A 23 -4.44 -5.46 7.30
N ILE A 24 -5.40 -5.16 6.44
CA ILE A 24 -5.20 -4.45 5.18
C ILE A 24 -4.63 -3.07 5.54
N GLN A 25 -3.36 -2.87 5.21
CA GLN A 25 -2.56 -1.72 5.66
C GLN A 25 -2.80 -0.46 4.82
N ALA A 26 -4.04 -0.02 4.70
CA ALA A 26 -4.31 1.31 4.14
C ALA A 26 -3.90 2.45 5.09
N ALA A 27 -3.83 2.19 6.39
CA ALA A 27 -3.48 3.21 7.41
C ALA A 27 -1.98 3.53 7.47
N ASP A 28 -1.12 2.77 6.78
CA ASP A 28 0.34 2.82 6.96
C ASP A 28 1.10 3.57 5.84
N THR A 29 0.44 3.95 4.75
CA THR A 29 1.09 4.63 3.62
C THR A 29 1.70 5.97 4.05
N LEU A 30 0.99 6.78 4.83
CA LEU A 30 1.53 8.05 5.33
C LEU A 30 2.67 7.84 6.33
N ALA A 31 2.59 6.82 7.18
CA ALA A 31 3.67 6.46 8.09
C ALA A 31 4.91 6.00 7.32
N LYS A 32 4.73 5.18 6.27
CA LYS A 32 5.79 4.78 5.36
C LYS A 32 6.44 5.99 4.67
N ILE A 33 5.64 6.91 4.11
CA ILE A 33 6.14 8.13 3.46
C ILE A 33 6.95 8.97 4.45
N LYS A 34 6.47 9.14 5.69
CA LYS A 34 7.20 9.85 6.75
C LYS A 34 8.53 9.20 7.07
N SER A 35 8.57 7.88 7.20
CA SER A 35 9.79 7.14 7.58
C SER A 35 10.80 7.06 6.45
N THR A 36 10.35 6.93 5.19
CA THR A 36 11.24 6.80 4.02
C THR A 36 11.65 8.13 3.42
N GLY A 37 10.92 9.22 3.71
CA GLY A 37 11.17 10.53 3.11
C GLY A 37 10.88 10.60 1.61
N LYS A 38 10.07 9.66 1.10
CA LYS A 38 9.71 9.60 -0.32
C LYS A 38 8.28 9.12 -0.55
N ILE A 39 7.72 9.55 -1.68
CA ILE A 39 6.45 9.07 -2.22
C ILE A 39 6.69 8.48 -3.60
N VAL A 40 6.17 7.29 -3.85
CA VAL A 40 6.36 6.58 -5.13
C VAL A 40 5.05 6.59 -5.90
N ILE A 41 5.07 7.20 -7.08
CA ILE A 41 3.93 7.31 -8.00
C ILE A 41 4.06 6.23 -9.07
N GLY A 42 3.06 5.33 -9.15
CA GLY A 42 2.91 4.39 -10.25
C GLY A 42 2.29 5.08 -11.46
N HIS A 43 2.95 5.02 -12.63
CA HIS A 43 2.48 5.64 -13.86
C HIS A 43 2.41 4.66 -15.01
N ARG A 44 1.64 5.01 -16.06
CA ARG A 44 1.61 4.28 -17.32
C ARG A 44 2.65 4.85 -18.28
N GLU A 45 3.13 4.02 -19.20
CA GLU A 45 4.10 4.45 -20.21
C GLU A 45 3.46 4.85 -21.55
N SER A 46 2.24 4.36 -21.85
CA SER A 46 1.60 4.50 -23.15
C SER A 46 0.08 4.65 -23.07
N SER A 47 -0.43 5.42 -22.12
CA SER A 47 -1.87 5.72 -21.97
C SER A 47 -2.12 7.21 -22.19
N ASP A 48 -1.66 7.74 -23.34
CA ASP A 48 -1.87 9.12 -23.77
C ASP A 48 -3.39 9.42 -23.94
N PRO A 49 -3.89 10.58 -23.50
CA PRO A 49 -3.20 11.68 -22.79
C PRO A 49 -3.19 11.55 -21.26
N ILE A 50 -3.61 10.42 -20.71
CA ILE A 50 -3.88 10.26 -19.28
C ILE A 50 -2.58 10.07 -18.47
N SER A 51 -1.75 9.13 -18.92
CA SER A 51 -0.46 8.81 -18.27
C SER A 51 0.47 8.14 -19.29
N TYR A 52 1.54 8.78 -19.64
CA TYR A 52 2.49 8.34 -20.67
C TYR A 52 3.87 8.91 -20.40
N VAL A 53 4.85 8.61 -21.26
CA VAL A 53 6.23 9.04 -21.09
C VAL A 53 6.67 9.88 -22.27
N VAL A 54 7.25 11.04 -22.00
CA VAL A 54 7.91 11.91 -23.00
C VAL A 54 9.34 12.17 -22.56
N ALA A 55 10.29 11.85 -23.43
CA ALA A 55 11.72 12.02 -23.14
C ALA A 55 12.16 11.44 -21.78
N GLY A 56 11.63 10.25 -21.42
CA GLY A 56 11.93 9.57 -20.17
C GLY A 56 11.23 10.12 -18.93
N LYS A 57 10.35 11.10 -19.08
CA LYS A 57 9.60 11.71 -17.97
C LYS A 57 8.13 11.31 -18.03
N PRO A 58 7.54 10.85 -16.93
CA PRO A 58 6.09 10.64 -16.82
C PRO A 58 5.34 11.96 -16.95
N VAL A 59 4.34 11.97 -17.81
CA VAL A 59 3.48 13.14 -18.09
C VAL A 59 2.04 12.67 -18.30
N GLY A 60 1.13 13.62 -18.34
CA GLY A 60 -0.28 13.41 -18.61
C GLY A 60 -1.19 13.82 -17.47
N TYR A 61 -2.47 13.91 -17.77
CA TYR A 61 -3.49 14.44 -16.87
C TYR A 61 -3.48 13.76 -15.47
N ALA A 62 -3.40 12.43 -15.42
CA ALA A 62 -3.38 11.71 -14.16
C ALA A 62 -2.07 11.94 -13.38
N VAL A 63 -0.95 12.04 -14.10
CA VAL A 63 0.35 12.32 -13.48
C VAL A 63 0.38 13.72 -12.86
N ASP A 64 -0.20 14.71 -13.52
CA ASP A 64 -0.27 16.08 -13.01
C ASP A 64 -1.11 16.16 -11.73
N ILE A 65 -2.27 15.48 -11.70
CA ILE A 65 -3.09 15.38 -10.49
C ILE A 65 -2.31 14.72 -9.35
N CYS A 66 -1.62 13.62 -9.62
CA CYS A 66 -0.83 12.94 -8.59
C CYS A 66 0.35 13.78 -8.08
N ASN A 67 0.96 14.56 -8.93
CA ASN A 67 1.99 15.52 -8.51
C ASN A 67 1.42 16.59 -7.58
N GLN A 68 0.19 17.05 -7.86
CA GLN A 68 -0.49 17.98 -6.96
C GLN A 68 -0.75 17.33 -5.60
N PHE A 69 -1.26 16.11 -5.55
CA PHE A 69 -1.42 15.34 -4.31
C PHE A 69 -0.10 15.16 -3.56
N ALA A 70 0.98 14.83 -4.25
CA ALA A 70 2.29 14.70 -3.63
C ALA A 70 2.76 16.02 -2.99
N ASN A 71 2.49 17.16 -3.63
CA ASN A 71 2.79 18.47 -3.08
C ASN A 71 1.93 18.79 -1.85
N ASP A 72 0.67 18.40 -1.85
CA ASP A 72 -0.22 18.62 -0.70
C ASP A 72 0.18 17.72 0.48
N ILE A 73 0.58 16.48 0.22
CA ILE A 73 1.17 15.58 1.24
C ILE A 73 2.45 16.20 1.84
N LYS A 74 3.33 16.77 1.02
CA LYS A 74 4.53 17.48 1.53
C LYS A 74 4.19 18.59 2.52
N LYS A 75 3.16 19.38 2.21
CA LYS A 75 2.68 20.47 3.08
C LYS A 75 2.07 19.91 4.36
N GLU A 76 1.16 18.95 4.24
CA GLU A 76 0.46 18.33 5.38
C GLU A 76 1.42 17.67 6.35
N LEU A 77 2.40 16.94 5.84
CA LEU A 77 3.43 16.29 6.65
C LEU A 77 4.53 17.23 7.12
N LYS A 78 4.53 18.49 6.68
CA LYS A 78 5.60 19.48 6.95
C LYS A 78 6.99 18.97 6.54
N MET A 79 7.06 18.26 5.41
CA MET A 79 8.26 17.63 4.88
C MET A 79 8.63 18.22 3.52
N PRO A 80 9.19 19.44 3.45
CA PRO A 80 9.55 20.09 2.18
C PRO A 80 10.59 19.31 1.37
N GLY A 81 11.42 18.52 2.05
CA GLY A 81 12.44 17.65 1.44
C GLY A 81 11.92 16.29 0.94
N LEU A 82 10.61 16.01 1.02
CA LEU A 82 10.01 14.77 0.53
C LEU A 82 10.28 14.60 -0.97
N LYS A 83 10.86 13.45 -1.35
CA LYS A 83 11.16 13.13 -2.75
C LYS A 83 9.95 12.47 -3.41
N VAL A 84 9.71 12.82 -4.68
CA VAL A 84 8.74 12.12 -5.54
C VAL A 84 9.51 11.22 -6.48
N GLU A 85 9.24 9.91 -6.41
CA GLU A 85 9.79 8.90 -7.31
C GLU A 85 8.67 8.35 -8.21
N TYR A 86 9.03 7.89 -9.40
CA TYR A 86 8.09 7.34 -10.37
C TYR A 86 8.45 5.89 -10.68
N LYS A 87 7.42 5.04 -10.78
CA LYS A 87 7.55 3.63 -11.14
C LYS A 87 6.57 3.29 -12.25
N ALA A 88 7.09 2.78 -13.37
CA ALA A 88 6.24 2.30 -14.45
C ALA A 88 5.44 1.07 -14.01
N VAL A 89 4.15 1.06 -14.32
CA VAL A 89 3.24 -0.05 -14.05
C VAL A 89 2.38 -0.37 -15.28
N THR A 90 1.97 -1.63 -15.36
CA THR A 90 1.07 -2.13 -16.40
C THR A 90 -0.35 -2.29 -15.87
N SER A 91 -1.29 -2.66 -16.73
CA SER A 91 -2.67 -2.96 -16.30
C SER A 91 -2.73 -4.15 -15.34
N SER A 92 -1.81 -5.11 -15.45
CA SER A 92 -1.75 -6.30 -14.60
C SER A 92 -0.95 -6.08 -13.30
N THR A 93 0.05 -5.19 -13.31
CA THR A 93 0.95 -5.02 -12.17
C THR A 93 0.55 -3.89 -11.21
N ARG A 94 -0.19 -2.87 -11.68
CA ARG A 94 -0.51 -1.66 -10.88
C ARG A 94 -1.19 -1.96 -9.54
N ILE A 95 -2.16 -2.89 -9.51
CA ILE A 95 -2.85 -3.24 -8.26
C ILE A 95 -1.95 -4.09 -7.35
N PRO A 96 -1.29 -5.17 -7.81
CA PRO A 96 -0.28 -5.87 -7.02
C PRO A 96 0.81 -4.96 -6.45
N GLU A 97 1.34 -4.03 -7.24
CA GLU A 97 2.37 -3.08 -6.80
C GLU A 97 1.87 -2.13 -5.70
N LEU A 98 0.62 -1.67 -5.81
CA LEU A 98 -0.01 -0.84 -4.79
C LEU A 98 -0.25 -1.63 -3.50
N LEU A 99 -0.78 -2.85 -3.59
CA LEU A 99 -1.03 -3.72 -2.43
C LEU A 99 0.27 -4.16 -1.74
N ALA A 100 1.33 -4.37 -2.50
CA ALA A 100 2.65 -4.67 -1.95
C ALA A 100 3.37 -3.45 -1.34
N GLY A 101 2.82 -2.24 -1.49
CA GLY A 101 3.44 -1.01 -1.00
C GLY A 101 4.67 -0.56 -1.82
N ASN A 102 4.86 -1.10 -3.03
CA ASN A 102 5.95 -0.70 -3.93
C ASN A 102 5.66 0.64 -4.61
N ILE A 103 4.40 1.01 -4.73
CA ILE A 103 3.94 2.36 -5.08
C ILE A 103 2.96 2.84 -4.00
N ASP A 104 2.88 4.14 -3.79
CA ASP A 104 2.00 4.77 -2.81
C ASP A 104 0.69 5.26 -3.41
N MET A 105 0.69 5.56 -4.70
CA MET A 105 -0.50 5.88 -5.48
C MET A 105 -0.33 5.44 -6.94
N GLU A 106 -1.43 5.08 -7.58
CA GLU A 106 -1.47 4.73 -9.01
C GLU A 106 -2.12 5.87 -9.81
N CYS A 107 -1.43 6.33 -10.83
CA CYS A 107 -1.77 7.50 -11.62
C CYS A 107 -1.89 7.12 -13.09
N GLY A 108 -3.01 6.52 -13.43
CA GLY A 108 -3.27 6.01 -14.77
C GLY A 108 -4.76 5.84 -15.05
N THR A 109 -5.07 4.78 -15.77
CA THR A 109 -6.40 4.53 -16.33
C THR A 109 -7.24 3.54 -15.52
N THR A 110 -6.99 3.41 -14.20
CA THR A 110 -7.77 2.50 -13.36
C THR A 110 -9.18 3.01 -13.15
N THR A 111 -10.17 2.25 -13.62
CA THR A 111 -11.56 2.58 -13.43
C THR A 111 -12.05 2.11 -12.06
N ASN A 112 -12.72 2.97 -11.33
CA ASN A 112 -13.46 2.59 -10.13
C ASN A 112 -14.81 2.00 -10.53
N SER A 113 -14.99 0.70 -10.33
CA SER A 113 -16.23 -0.02 -10.61
C SER A 113 -16.76 -0.71 -9.35
N LYS A 114 -18.04 -1.05 -9.33
CA LYS A 114 -18.64 -1.77 -8.20
C LYS A 114 -18.07 -3.19 -7.98
N GLN A 115 -17.36 -3.72 -8.96
CA GLN A 115 -16.71 -5.04 -8.87
C GLN A 115 -15.27 -5.01 -8.35
N ARG A 116 -14.73 -3.85 -8.05
CA ARG A 116 -13.37 -3.68 -7.48
C ARG A 116 -13.38 -3.14 -6.07
#